data_b4cc562d62974c290af91718164dfddb
#
_entry.id   b4cc562d62974c290af91718164dfddb
#
_cell.length_a   1.000
_cell.length_b   1.000
_cell.length_c   1.000
_cell.angle_alpha   90.00
_cell.angle_beta   90.00
_cell.angle_gamma   90.00
#
_symmetry.space_group_name_H-M   'P 1'
#
loop_
_entity.id
_entity.type
_entity.pdbx_description
1 polymer ?
#
loop_
_entity_poly.entity_id
_entity_poly.type
_entity_poly.pdbx_seq_one_letter_code
_entity_poly.pdbx_strand_id
1 'polypeptide(L)'
;MRGIKVSKVTKSFGKKSVLENVSTFFKPCTIYGLLGRNGVGKSTLIHLISGRIFADKGEITLDGNKILESAPELERIFAVGQFEMYQGGMKLIEIINDTARFYPGFDEKYVVKLAKKFEIDLKSRYGKLSTGYKTIFKDILALCVPCEYIFFDEPVLGVDASNRNLFYRELIDSYAKRPRTFVISTHLIEEIQNLIENVVIVADHRIILDDSVENILSKAHFVSGTKDDAGKYVEGLRIIGSESLGNTAGYYVYDELDDGRALPDTVYLDSFDLNKLFLCLTESGGNRDDN
;
A
#
# COMPACT_ATOMS: atom_id res chain seq x y z
N MET A 1 12.97 17.22 -7.76
CA MET A 1 12.93 15.76 -7.48
C MET A 1 11.74 15.22 -8.26
N ARG A 2 11.94 14.21 -9.09
CA ARG A 2 10.87 13.65 -9.93
C ARG A 2 10.03 12.65 -9.11
N GLY A 3 8.69 12.83 -9.10
CA GLY A 3 7.78 11.97 -8.34
C GLY A 3 6.62 12.73 -7.71
N ILE A 4 5.71 12.00 -7.03
CA ILE A 4 4.61 12.59 -6.28
C ILE A 4 5.09 12.89 -4.87
N LYS A 5 5.02 14.17 -4.47
CA LYS A 5 5.36 14.64 -3.13
C LYS A 5 4.08 15.08 -2.41
N VAL A 6 3.82 14.46 -1.28
CA VAL A 6 2.80 14.87 -0.30
C VAL A 6 3.52 15.65 0.80
N SER A 7 3.08 16.89 1.08
CA SER A 7 3.78 17.79 2.01
C SER A 7 2.81 18.30 3.07
N LYS A 8 2.97 17.83 4.30
CA LYS A 8 2.22 18.27 5.51
C LYS A 8 0.70 18.29 5.30
N VAL A 9 0.18 17.29 4.58
CA VAL A 9 -1.23 17.21 4.25
C VAL A 9 -2.06 16.84 5.47
N THR A 10 -3.13 17.60 5.68
CA THR A 10 -4.14 17.35 6.73
C THR A 10 -5.51 17.25 6.07
N LYS A 11 -6.33 16.30 6.52
CA LYS A 11 -7.70 16.11 6.06
C LYS A 11 -8.62 15.68 7.18
N SER A 12 -9.76 16.39 7.29
CA SER A 12 -10.82 16.07 8.23
C SER A 12 -12.18 16.01 7.52
N PHE A 13 -13.10 15.24 8.04
CA PHE A 13 -14.50 15.21 7.63
C PHE A 13 -15.38 15.63 8.81
N GLY A 14 -15.89 16.84 8.77
CA GLY A 14 -16.53 17.47 9.91
C GLY A 14 -15.57 17.60 11.11
N LYS A 15 -15.88 16.97 12.24
CA LYS A 15 -15.03 16.97 13.44
C LYS A 15 -14.01 15.82 13.49
N LYS A 16 -14.11 14.87 12.55
CA LYS A 16 -13.23 13.70 12.54
C LYS A 16 -11.98 13.98 11.73
N SER A 17 -10.83 14.04 12.38
CA SER A 17 -9.53 14.02 11.71
C SER A 17 -9.28 12.64 11.09
N VAL A 18 -8.74 12.60 9.87
CA VAL A 18 -8.45 11.36 9.14
C VAL A 18 -6.97 11.30 8.75
N LEU A 19 -6.38 12.43 8.39
CA LEU A 19 -4.93 12.55 8.14
C LEU A 19 -4.42 13.82 8.81
N GLU A 20 -3.30 13.71 9.53
CA GLU A 20 -2.69 14.80 10.29
C GLU A 20 -1.23 14.99 9.90
N ASN A 21 -0.93 16.12 9.23
CA ASN A 21 0.44 16.51 8.88
C ASN A 21 1.22 15.41 8.13
N VAL A 22 0.55 14.72 7.22
CA VAL A 22 1.10 13.59 6.47
C VAL A 22 2.07 14.09 5.42
N SER A 23 3.27 13.48 5.38
CA SER A 23 4.27 13.74 4.34
C SER A 23 4.87 12.44 3.86
N THR A 24 4.94 12.25 2.53
CA THR A 24 5.54 11.08 1.87
C THR A 24 5.98 11.43 0.45
N PHE A 25 6.77 10.56 -0.15
CA PHE A 25 7.26 10.73 -1.51
C PHE A 25 7.20 9.43 -2.30
N PHE A 26 6.39 9.40 -3.36
CA PHE A 26 6.32 8.27 -4.27
C PHE A 26 7.28 8.49 -5.45
N LYS A 27 8.34 7.69 -5.50
CA LYS A 27 9.34 7.69 -6.59
C LYS A 27 8.71 7.13 -7.88
N PRO A 28 9.18 7.54 -9.07
CA PRO A 28 8.77 6.91 -10.32
C PRO A 28 9.29 5.47 -10.41
N CYS A 29 8.59 4.63 -11.18
CA CYS A 29 8.97 3.25 -11.49
C CYS A 29 9.28 2.40 -10.25
N THR A 30 8.39 2.43 -9.25
CA THR A 30 8.56 1.72 -7.97
C THR A 30 7.24 1.12 -7.54
N ILE A 31 7.25 -0.07 -6.97
CA ILE A 31 6.06 -0.71 -6.39
C ILE A 31 6.02 -0.42 -4.90
N TYR A 32 4.95 0.23 -4.44
CA TYR A 32 4.72 0.62 -3.05
C TYR A 32 3.61 -0.21 -2.40
N GLY A 33 3.82 -0.57 -1.14
CA GLY A 33 2.74 -0.94 -0.23
C GLY A 33 2.30 0.26 0.60
N LEU A 34 1.03 0.66 0.50
CA LEU A 34 0.41 1.63 1.39
C LEU A 34 -0.37 0.86 2.46
N LEU A 35 0.25 0.65 3.62
CA LEU A 35 -0.21 -0.26 4.66
C LEU A 35 -0.89 0.50 5.80
N GLY A 36 -1.84 -0.15 6.44
CA GLY A 36 -2.54 0.41 7.60
C GLY A 36 -3.85 -0.33 7.87
N ARG A 37 -4.37 -0.23 9.08
CA ARG A 37 -5.66 -0.83 9.45
C ARG A 37 -6.81 -0.18 8.68
N ASN A 38 -7.97 -0.81 8.67
CA ASN A 38 -9.15 -0.25 8.03
C ASN A 38 -9.57 1.08 8.69
N GLY A 39 -9.91 2.06 7.86
CA GLY A 39 -10.38 3.38 8.35
C GLY A 39 -9.29 4.35 8.80
N VAL A 40 -7.99 4.00 8.68
CA VAL A 40 -6.86 4.84 9.14
C VAL A 40 -6.54 6.01 8.22
N GLY A 41 -7.12 6.06 6.99
CA GLY A 41 -6.91 7.16 6.05
C GLY A 41 -6.24 6.81 4.73
N LYS A 42 -5.91 5.53 4.45
CA LYS A 42 -5.29 5.09 3.18
C LYS A 42 -6.08 5.56 1.95
N SER A 43 -7.37 5.21 1.87
CA SER A 43 -8.25 5.63 0.77
C SER A 43 -8.37 7.15 0.67
N THR A 44 -8.39 7.85 1.80
CA THR A 44 -8.41 9.32 1.84
C THR A 44 -7.14 9.90 1.21
N LEU A 45 -5.97 9.33 1.51
CA LEU A 45 -4.70 9.76 0.90
C LEU A 45 -4.70 9.52 -0.61
N ILE A 46 -5.20 8.36 -1.08
CA ILE A 46 -5.35 8.06 -2.51
C ILE A 46 -6.30 9.06 -3.19
N HIS A 47 -7.43 9.39 -2.56
CA HIS A 47 -8.38 10.36 -3.10
C HIS A 47 -7.81 11.77 -3.17
N LEU A 48 -6.97 12.18 -2.22
CA LEU A 48 -6.27 13.46 -2.25
C LEU A 48 -5.25 13.51 -3.39
N ILE A 49 -4.44 12.45 -3.55
CA ILE A 49 -3.43 12.35 -4.62
C ILE A 49 -4.08 12.31 -6.00
N SER A 50 -5.21 11.61 -6.14
CA SER A 50 -5.94 11.53 -7.41
C SER A 50 -6.87 12.72 -7.69
N GLY A 51 -6.83 13.78 -6.87
CA GLY A 51 -7.61 14.99 -7.08
C GLY A 51 -9.11 14.85 -6.87
N ARG A 52 -9.57 13.76 -6.24
CA ARG A 52 -11.01 13.51 -5.98
C ARG A 52 -11.55 14.33 -4.83
N ILE A 53 -10.71 14.67 -3.87
CA ILE A 53 -11.02 15.52 -2.73
C ILE A 53 -9.86 16.49 -2.49
N PHE A 54 -10.13 17.58 -1.78
CA PHE A 54 -9.15 18.61 -1.45
C PHE A 54 -8.60 18.40 -0.03
N ALA A 55 -7.30 18.69 0.14
CA ALA A 55 -6.69 18.78 1.46
C ALA A 55 -7.18 20.03 2.21
N ASP A 56 -7.26 19.93 3.53
CA ASP A 56 -7.59 21.10 4.36
C ASP A 56 -6.33 21.95 4.61
N LYS A 57 -5.15 21.29 4.65
CA LYS A 57 -3.82 21.92 4.76
C LYS A 57 -2.78 21.11 4.01
N GLY A 58 -1.65 21.76 3.71
CA GLY A 58 -0.54 21.13 2.97
C GLY A 58 -0.77 21.15 1.47
N GLU A 59 0.08 20.47 0.74
CA GLU A 59 0.03 20.42 -0.72
C GLU A 59 0.51 19.08 -1.26
N ILE A 60 0.05 18.76 -2.49
CA ILE A 60 0.50 17.58 -3.24
C ILE A 60 0.99 18.05 -4.59
N THR A 61 2.22 17.64 -4.94
CA THR A 61 2.85 18.01 -6.20
C THR A 61 3.32 16.78 -6.97
N LEU A 62 3.29 16.84 -8.29
CA LEU A 62 3.95 15.89 -9.18
C LEU A 62 5.03 16.63 -9.96
N ASP A 63 6.28 16.18 -9.82
CA ASP A 63 7.46 16.80 -10.42
C ASP A 63 7.61 18.31 -10.09
N GLY A 64 7.06 18.75 -8.94
CA GLY A 64 7.10 20.13 -8.46
C GLY A 64 5.86 20.96 -8.81
N ASN A 65 4.98 20.49 -9.68
CA ASN A 65 3.73 21.15 -10.04
C ASN A 65 2.59 20.68 -9.13
N LYS A 66 1.75 21.58 -8.69
CA LYS A 66 0.58 21.22 -7.85
C LYS A 66 -0.43 20.40 -8.67
N ILE A 67 -0.76 19.22 -8.20
CA ILE A 67 -1.64 18.29 -8.91
C ILE A 67 -3.02 18.90 -9.19
N LEU A 68 -3.60 19.60 -8.21
CA LEU A 68 -4.95 20.14 -8.33
C LEU A 68 -5.07 21.40 -9.21
N GLU A 69 -3.94 22.01 -9.55
CA GLU A 69 -3.88 23.20 -10.39
C GLU A 69 -3.47 22.86 -11.84
N SER A 70 -3.24 21.58 -12.13
CA SER A 70 -2.66 21.15 -13.40
C SER A 70 -3.32 19.89 -13.94
N ALA A 71 -4.12 20.01 -14.99
CA ALA A 71 -4.72 18.89 -15.68
C ALA A 71 -3.68 17.87 -16.23
N PRO A 72 -2.54 18.30 -16.81
CA PRO A 72 -1.51 17.37 -17.28
C PRO A 72 -0.94 16.46 -16.19
N GLU A 73 -0.79 16.94 -14.96
CA GLU A 73 -0.31 16.10 -13.85
C GLU A 73 -1.37 15.11 -13.39
N LEU A 74 -2.65 15.51 -13.38
CA LEU A 74 -3.75 14.60 -13.04
C LEU A 74 -3.91 13.48 -14.06
N GLU A 75 -3.71 13.74 -15.35
CA GLU A 75 -3.78 12.73 -16.41
C GLU A 75 -2.69 11.63 -16.28
N ARG A 76 -1.62 11.89 -15.54
CA ARG A 76 -0.55 10.93 -15.27
C ARG A 76 -0.85 10.00 -14.09
N ILE A 77 -1.98 10.24 -13.38
CA ILE A 77 -2.38 9.50 -12.18
C ILE A 77 -3.69 8.77 -12.45
N PHE A 78 -3.74 7.50 -12.13
CA PHE A 78 -4.97 6.71 -12.16
C PHE A 78 -5.20 6.03 -10.81
N ALA A 79 -6.42 6.08 -10.30
CA ALA A 79 -6.77 5.44 -9.05
C ALA A 79 -8.05 4.63 -9.19
N VAL A 80 -7.98 3.38 -8.73
CA VAL A 80 -9.12 2.46 -8.63
C VAL A 80 -9.32 2.03 -7.19
N GLY A 81 -10.56 1.68 -6.84
CA GLY A 81 -10.88 1.26 -5.48
C GLY A 81 -12.36 0.90 -5.31
N GLN A 82 -12.82 0.94 -4.07
CA GLN A 82 -14.18 0.51 -3.72
C GLN A 82 -15.29 1.50 -4.13
N PHE A 83 -14.93 2.71 -4.56
CA PHE A 83 -15.93 3.67 -5.03
C PHE A 83 -16.53 3.27 -6.39
N GLU A 84 -17.79 3.61 -6.57
CA GLU A 84 -18.49 3.35 -7.84
C GLU A 84 -17.97 4.30 -8.93
N MET A 85 -17.31 3.71 -9.94
CA MET A 85 -16.79 4.43 -11.10
C MET A 85 -17.76 4.44 -12.28
N TYR A 86 -18.62 3.42 -12.36
CA TYR A 86 -19.44 3.15 -13.53
C TYR A 86 -20.88 2.86 -13.16
N GLN A 87 -21.80 3.29 -14.01
CA GLN A 87 -23.22 2.98 -13.84
C GLN A 87 -23.49 1.48 -14.14
N GLY A 88 -24.31 0.84 -13.30
CA GLY A 88 -24.61 -0.59 -13.42
C GLY A 88 -25.22 -1.02 -14.76
N GLY A 89 -25.87 -0.10 -15.49
CA GLY A 89 -26.46 -0.34 -16.81
C GLY A 89 -25.46 -0.41 -17.97
N MET A 90 -24.27 0.16 -17.83
CA MET A 90 -23.24 0.20 -18.88
C MET A 90 -22.72 -1.20 -19.19
N LYS A 91 -22.48 -1.50 -20.46
CA LYS A 91 -21.74 -2.71 -20.86
C LYS A 91 -20.25 -2.51 -20.63
N LEU A 92 -19.53 -3.58 -20.31
CA LEU A 92 -18.09 -3.52 -20.07
C LEU A 92 -17.31 -2.99 -21.29
N ILE A 93 -17.74 -3.37 -22.50
CA ILE A 93 -17.12 -2.86 -23.74
C ILE A 93 -17.35 -1.35 -23.92
N GLU A 94 -18.47 -0.78 -23.48
CA GLU A 94 -18.74 0.65 -23.51
C GLU A 94 -17.77 1.38 -22.57
N ILE A 95 -17.57 0.84 -21.37
CA ILE A 95 -16.60 1.37 -20.38
C ILE A 95 -15.18 1.35 -20.95
N ILE A 96 -14.78 0.28 -21.62
CA ILE A 96 -13.47 0.15 -22.27
C ILE A 96 -13.30 1.24 -23.34
N ASN A 97 -14.30 1.40 -24.22
CA ASN A 97 -14.26 2.40 -25.29
C ASN A 97 -14.19 3.83 -24.74
N ASP A 98 -14.94 4.12 -23.68
CA ASP A 98 -14.90 5.43 -23.01
C ASP A 98 -13.54 5.66 -22.35
N THR A 99 -12.97 4.63 -21.68
CA THR A 99 -11.62 4.73 -21.11
C THR A 99 -10.58 5.02 -22.20
N ALA A 100 -10.65 4.36 -23.34
CA ALA A 100 -9.74 4.59 -24.47
C ALA A 100 -9.84 6.01 -25.05
N ARG A 101 -11.03 6.64 -25.00
CA ARG A 101 -11.23 8.04 -25.42
C ARG A 101 -10.58 9.04 -24.45
N PHE A 102 -10.65 8.77 -23.13
CA PHE A 102 -10.08 9.64 -22.12
C PHE A 102 -8.57 9.46 -21.95
N TYR A 103 -8.04 8.27 -22.27
CA TYR A 103 -6.63 7.93 -22.10
C TYR A 103 -6.00 7.52 -23.43
N PRO A 104 -5.52 8.47 -24.27
CA PRO A 104 -4.81 8.16 -25.50
C PRO A 104 -3.59 7.25 -25.21
N GLY A 105 -3.53 6.08 -25.86
CA GLY A 105 -2.53 5.03 -25.59
C GLY A 105 -2.99 3.95 -24.60
N PHE A 106 -4.27 3.91 -24.26
CA PHE A 106 -4.89 2.81 -23.55
C PHE A 106 -4.75 1.49 -24.32
N ASP A 107 -4.32 0.42 -23.65
CA ASP A 107 -4.06 -0.88 -24.30
C ASP A 107 -5.31 -1.77 -24.30
N GLU A 108 -6.22 -1.51 -25.26
CA GLU A 108 -7.43 -2.30 -25.46
C GLU A 108 -7.14 -3.78 -25.73
N LYS A 109 -6.04 -4.11 -26.43
CA LYS A 109 -5.67 -5.50 -26.73
C LYS A 109 -5.31 -6.24 -25.44
N TYR A 110 -4.63 -5.54 -24.53
CA TYR A 110 -4.28 -6.12 -23.24
C TYR A 110 -5.51 -6.29 -22.35
N VAL A 111 -6.48 -5.36 -22.37
CA VAL A 111 -7.79 -5.54 -21.69
C VAL A 111 -8.46 -6.83 -22.14
N VAL A 112 -8.59 -7.06 -23.46
CA VAL A 112 -9.23 -8.27 -24.00
C VAL A 112 -8.50 -9.54 -23.55
N LYS A 113 -7.16 -9.51 -23.54
CA LYS A 113 -6.33 -10.61 -23.04
C LYS A 113 -6.56 -10.89 -21.58
N LEU A 114 -6.59 -9.84 -20.73
CA LEU A 114 -6.82 -9.96 -19.30
C LEU A 114 -8.25 -10.43 -19.00
N ALA A 115 -9.25 -9.84 -19.66
CA ALA A 115 -10.65 -10.25 -19.50
C ALA A 115 -10.84 -11.75 -19.79
N LYS A 116 -10.14 -12.29 -20.81
CA LYS A 116 -10.15 -13.73 -21.10
C LYS A 116 -9.52 -14.55 -19.96
N LYS A 117 -8.39 -14.08 -19.41
CA LYS A 117 -7.71 -14.79 -18.29
C LYS A 117 -8.57 -14.82 -17.02
N PHE A 118 -9.30 -13.75 -16.74
CA PHE A 118 -10.20 -13.61 -15.59
C PHE A 118 -11.63 -14.10 -15.88
N GLU A 119 -11.88 -14.71 -17.05
CA GLU A 119 -13.18 -15.24 -17.45
C GLU A 119 -14.31 -14.19 -17.43
N ILE A 120 -13.98 -12.92 -17.76
CA ILE A 120 -14.93 -11.80 -17.82
C ILE A 120 -15.52 -11.70 -19.23
N ASP A 121 -16.85 -11.87 -19.35
CA ASP A 121 -17.57 -11.58 -20.60
C ASP A 121 -17.76 -10.08 -20.80
N LEU A 122 -17.00 -9.49 -21.72
CA LEU A 122 -17.03 -8.05 -22.04
C LEU A 122 -18.37 -7.56 -22.61
N LYS A 123 -19.28 -8.45 -23.00
CA LYS A 123 -20.66 -8.10 -23.42
C LYS A 123 -21.59 -7.91 -22.24
N SER A 124 -21.19 -8.37 -21.06
CA SER A 124 -21.96 -8.24 -19.82
C SER A 124 -22.11 -6.78 -19.40
N ARG A 125 -23.15 -6.52 -18.57
CA ARG A 125 -23.33 -5.21 -17.93
C ARG A 125 -22.57 -5.16 -16.61
N TYR A 126 -21.98 -4.01 -16.28
CA TYR A 126 -21.21 -3.79 -15.07
C TYR A 126 -21.99 -4.17 -13.78
N GLY A 127 -23.27 -3.81 -13.70
CA GLY A 127 -24.12 -4.14 -12.57
C GLY A 127 -24.41 -5.64 -12.37
N LYS A 128 -24.14 -6.49 -13.39
CA LYS A 128 -24.31 -7.95 -13.28
C LYS A 128 -23.07 -8.66 -12.73
N LEU A 129 -21.95 -7.97 -12.65
CA LEU A 129 -20.74 -8.51 -12.04
C LEU A 129 -20.90 -8.61 -10.52
N SER A 130 -20.34 -9.67 -9.92
CA SER A 130 -20.17 -9.74 -8.48
C SER A 130 -19.21 -8.65 -7.99
N THR A 131 -19.17 -8.37 -6.70
CA THR A 131 -18.25 -7.38 -6.13
C THR A 131 -16.80 -7.67 -6.50
N GLY A 132 -16.34 -8.93 -6.38
CA GLY A 132 -14.98 -9.32 -6.75
C GLY A 132 -14.71 -9.12 -8.25
N TYR A 133 -15.63 -9.50 -9.13
CA TYR A 133 -15.46 -9.27 -10.57
C TYR A 133 -15.51 -7.78 -10.97
N LYS A 134 -16.28 -6.94 -10.26
CA LYS A 134 -16.22 -5.48 -10.43
C LYS A 134 -14.84 -4.93 -10.05
N THR A 135 -14.27 -5.42 -8.95
CA THR A 135 -12.93 -5.06 -8.51
C THR A 135 -11.89 -5.44 -9.58
N ILE A 136 -11.85 -6.71 -9.98
CA ILE A 136 -10.92 -7.19 -11.02
C ILE A 136 -11.10 -6.44 -12.34
N PHE A 137 -12.31 -6.13 -12.76
CA PHE A 137 -12.52 -5.38 -14.00
C PHE A 137 -11.91 -3.96 -13.93
N LYS A 138 -12.08 -3.25 -12.80
CA LYS A 138 -11.43 -1.95 -12.57
C LYS A 138 -9.90 -2.06 -12.56
N ASP A 139 -9.38 -3.10 -11.93
CA ASP A 139 -7.94 -3.36 -11.85
C ASP A 139 -7.35 -3.69 -13.24
N ILE A 140 -8.07 -4.44 -14.08
CA ILE A 140 -7.69 -4.67 -15.48
C ILE A 140 -7.58 -3.33 -16.22
N LEU A 141 -8.55 -2.43 -16.08
CA LEU A 141 -8.48 -1.12 -16.73
C LEU A 141 -7.26 -0.32 -16.23
N ALA A 142 -6.98 -0.36 -14.92
CA ALA A 142 -5.83 0.31 -14.31
C ALA A 142 -4.49 -0.24 -14.84
N LEU A 143 -4.39 -1.54 -15.11
CA LEU A 143 -3.21 -2.13 -15.74
C LEU A 143 -3.04 -1.71 -17.22
N CYS A 144 -4.08 -1.24 -17.88
CA CYS A 144 -4.09 -0.93 -19.32
C CYS A 144 -4.01 0.58 -19.63
N VAL A 145 -4.25 1.48 -18.66
CA VAL A 145 -4.10 2.93 -18.86
C VAL A 145 -2.64 3.34 -19.05
N PRO A 146 -2.36 4.44 -19.78
CA PRO A 146 -1.00 4.91 -20.02
C PRO A 146 -0.39 5.71 -18.84
N CYS A 147 -1.06 5.79 -17.70
CA CYS A 147 -0.64 6.60 -16.57
C CYS A 147 0.69 6.13 -15.96
N GLU A 148 1.46 7.07 -15.41
CA GLU A 148 2.75 6.82 -14.77
C GLU A 148 2.61 6.36 -13.31
N TYR A 149 1.54 6.78 -12.65
CA TYR A 149 1.24 6.46 -11.25
C TYR A 149 -0.14 5.82 -11.15
N ILE A 150 -0.20 4.62 -10.65
CA ILE A 150 -1.43 3.86 -10.50
C ILE A 150 -1.62 3.47 -9.05
N PHE A 151 -2.75 3.88 -8.50
CA PHE A 151 -3.14 3.59 -7.13
C PHE A 151 -4.26 2.56 -7.12
N PHE A 152 -4.00 1.44 -6.44
CA PHE A 152 -4.96 0.39 -6.18
C PHE A 152 -5.41 0.47 -4.72
N ASP A 153 -6.66 0.77 -4.48
CA ASP A 153 -7.23 0.81 -3.12
C ASP A 153 -7.99 -0.47 -2.83
N GLU A 154 -7.37 -1.39 -2.07
CA GLU A 154 -7.85 -2.74 -1.75
C GLU A 154 -8.23 -3.55 -3.02
N PRO A 155 -7.28 -3.78 -3.97
CA PRO A 155 -7.60 -4.34 -5.29
C PRO A 155 -8.11 -5.78 -5.27
N VAL A 156 -7.89 -6.51 -4.19
CA VAL A 156 -8.29 -7.92 -4.09
C VAL A 156 -9.40 -8.17 -3.09
N LEU A 157 -10.04 -7.10 -2.60
CA LEU A 157 -11.13 -7.24 -1.65
C LEU A 157 -12.35 -7.92 -2.30
N GLY A 158 -12.79 -9.02 -1.68
CA GLY A 158 -13.90 -9.83 -2.20
C GLY A 158 -13.55 -10.69 -3.43
N VAL A 159 -12.27 -10.79 -3.77
CA VAL A 159 -11.75 -11.63 -4.85
C VAL A 159 -11.30 -12.97 -4.27
N ASP A 160 -11.55 -14.08 -4.97
CA ASP A 160 -11.08 -15.40 -4.56
C ASP A 160 -9.56 -15.55 -4.73
N ALA A 161 -8.96 -16.53 -4.03
CA ALA A 161 -7.51 -16.71 -3.98
C ALA A 161 -6.86 -16.95 -5.36
N SER A 162 -7.54 -17.64 -6.29
CA SER A 162 -7.02 -17.88 -7.64
C SER A 162 -6.90 -16.59 -8.44
N ASN A 163 -7.96 -15.78 -8.43
CA ASN A 163 -8.00 -14.50 -9.13
C ASN A 163 -7.08 -13.47 -8.46
N ARG A 164 -6.88 -13.49 -7.13
CA ARG A 164 -5.89 -12.66 -6.45
C ARG A 164 -4.48 -12.95 -6.93
N ASN A 165 -4.08 -14.22 -6.93
CA ASN A 165 -2.77 -14.66 -7.42
C ASN A 165 -2.56 -14.28 -8.90
N LEU A 166 -3.60 -14.43 -9.71
CA LEU A 166 -3.56 -14.03 -11.12
C LEU A 166 -3.36 -12.53 -11.26
N PHE A 167 -4.08 -11.70 -10.48
CA PHE A 167 -3.93 -10.24 -10.50
C PHE A 167 -2.51 -9.81 -10.16
N TYR A 168 -1.93 -10.29 -9.07
CA TYR A 168 -0.58 -9.92 -8.68
C TYR A 168 0.46 -10.34 -9.71
N ARG A 169 0.30 -11.51 -10.32
CA ARG A 169 1.17 -11.95 -11.43
C ARG A 169 1.06 -11.02 -12.64
N GLU A 170 -0.15 -10.65 -13.06
CA GLU A 170 -0.36 -9.73 -14.19
C GLU A 170 0.15 -8.31 -13.86
N LEU A 171 0.09 -7.87 -12.60
CA LEU A 171 0.67 -6.61 -12.15
C LEU A 171 2.19 -6.63 -12.32
N ILE A 172 2.88 -7.67 -11.86
CA ILE A 172 4.34 -7.84 -12.03
C ILE A 172 4.71 -7.94 -13.52
N ASP A 173 3.96 -8.72 -14.31
CA ASP A 173 4.18 -8.82 -15.76
C ASP A 173 4.01 -7.46 -16.47
N SER A 174 3.04 -6.65 -16.02
CA SER A 174 2.81 -5.30 -16.52
C SER A 174 3.95 -4.36 -16.14
N TYR A 175 4.43 -4.44 -14.88
CA TYR A 175 5.56 -3.67 -14.39
C TYR A 175 6.85 -3.98 -15.16
N ALA A 176 7.16 -5.27 -15.36
CA ALA A 176 8.35 -5.69 -16.08
C ALA A 176 8.37 -5.21 -17.55
N LYS A 177 7.21 -5.16 -18.21
CA LYS A 177 7.09 -4.71 -19.60
C LYS A 177 7.13 -3.19 -19.75
N ARG A 178 6.54 -2.49 -18.81
CA ARG A 178 6.41 -1.03 -18.77
C ARG A 178 6.52 -0.55 -17.33
N PRO A 179 7.76 -0.28 -16.85
CA PRO A 179 7.98 0.20 -15.50
C PRO A 179 7.22 1.53 -15.25
N ARG A 180 6.43 1.56 -14.19
CA ARG A 180 5.66 2.70 -13.71
C ARG A 180 5.38 2.53 -12.23
N THR A 181 4.94 3.55 -11.55
CA THR A 181 4.70 3.45 -10.11
C THR A 181 3.35 2.80 -9.82
N PHE A 182 3.37 1.71 -9.08
CA PHE A 182 2.18 1.09 -8.51
C PHE A 182 2.16 1.33 -7.00
N VAL A 183 1.03 1.78 -6.49
CA VAL A 183 0.80 1.91 -5.04
C VAL A 183 -0.38 1.02 -4.68
N ILE A 184 -0.13 -0.03 -3.92
CA ILE A 184 -1.12 -1.02 -3.50
C ILE A 184 -1.49 -0.73 -2.05
N SER A 185 -2.70 -0.20 -1.84
CA SER A 185 -3.28 -0.03 -0.51
C SER A 185 -3.93 -1.33 -0.09
N THR A 186 -3.47 -1.93 1.01
CA THR A 186 -4.05 -3.16 1.54
C THR A 186 -3.78 -3.33 3.03
N HIS A 187 -4.56 -4.20 3.65
CA HIS A 187 -4.31 -4.74 4.99
C HIS A 187 -3.80 -6.20 4.94
N LEU A 188 -3.73 -6.81 3.74
CA LEU A 188 -3.24 -8.18 3.50
C LEU A 188 -1.76 -8.16 3.10
N ILE A 189 -0.90 -7.86 4.07
CA ILE A 189 0.54 -7.61 3.84
C ILE A 189 1.25 -8.86 3.31
N GLU A 190 0.89 -10.04 3.82
CA GLU A 190 1.49 -11.32 3.42
C GLU A 190 1.38 -11.58 1.90
N GLU A 191 0.32 -11.07 1.26
CA GLU A 191 0.11 -11.27 -0.17
C GLU A 191 1.02 -10.38 -1.04
N ILE A 192 1.45 -9.22 -0.52
CA ILE A 192 2.20 -8.23 -1.32
C ILE A 192 3.64 -8.02 -0.86
N GLN A 193 4.05 -8.50 0.32
CA GLN A 193 5.37 -8.21 0.89
C GLN A 193 6.54 -8.59 -0.04
N ASN A 194 6.37 -9.61 -0.89
CA ASN A 194 7.38 -10.04 -1.86
C ASN A 194 7.29 -9.29 -3.20
N LEU A 195 6.33 -8.39 -3.38
CA LEU A 195 6.07 -7.64 -4.61
C LEU A 195 6.50 -6.18 -4.51
N ILE A 196 6.53 -5.64 -3.30
CA ILE A 196 6.75 -4.23 -3.02
C ILE A 196 8.21 -3.93 -2.73
N GLU A 197 8.68 -2.80 -3.22
CA GLU A 197 10.02 -2.28 -3.00
C GLU A 197 10.07 -1.29 -1.83
N ASN A 198 9.01 -0.50 -1.67
CA ASN A 198 8.88 0.51 -0.64
C ASN A 198 7.57 0.37 0.12
N VAL A 199 7.56 0.82 1.37
CA VAL A 199 6.41 0.76 2.26
C VAL A 199 6.13 2.11 2.87
N VAL A 200 4.85 2.47 2.87
CA VAL A 200 4.31 3.61 3.64
C VAL A 200 3.28 3.05 4.61
N ILE A 201 3.54 3.14 5.91
CA ILE A 201 2.61 2.69 6.96
C ILE A 201 1.88 3.89 7.53
N VAL A 202 0.54 3.83 7.47
CA VAL A 202 -0.36 4.83 8.06
C VAL A 202 -0.97 4.24 9.33
N ALA A 203 -0.76 4.90 10.46
CA ALA A 203 -1.40 4.60 11.74
C ALA A 203 -1.68 5.90 12.49
N ASP A 204 -2.68 5.92 13.34
CA ASP A 204 -3.06 7.07 14.17
C ASP A 204 -3.10 8.39 13.39
N HIS A 205 -3.71 8.34 12.18
CA HIS A 205 -3.86 9.47 11.26
C HIS A 205 -2.55 10.02 10.67
N ARG A 206 -1.41 9.35 10.88
CA ARG A 206 -0.07 9.79 10.47
C ARG A 206 0.67 8.70 9.71
N ILE A 207 1.71 9.08 8.99
CA ILE A 207 2.69 8.12 8.49
C ILE A 207 3.69 7.86 9.61
N ILE A 208 3.78 6.59 10.02
CA ILE A 208 4.68 6.13 11.08
C ILE A 208 5.94 5.47 10.54
N LEU A 209 5.91 5.04 9.26
CA LEU A 209 7.04 4.45 8.55
C LEU A 209 6.94 4.74 7.06
N ASP A 210 8.05 5.14 6.43
CA ASP A 210 8.16 5.41 4.99
C ASP A 210 9.60 5.11 4.56
N ASP A 211 9.85 3.88 4.06
CA ASP A 211 11.19 3.44 3.68
C ASP A 211 11.13 2.25 2.70
N SER A 212 12.31 1.82 2.20
CA SER A 212 12.42 0.60 1.43
C SER A 212 12.21 -0.65 2.30
N VAL A 213 11.62 -1.71 1.72
CA VAL A 213 11.45 -2.99 2.42
C VAL A 213 12.80 -3.53 2.89
N GLU A 214 13.84 -3.41 2.07
CA GLU A 214 15.19 -3.84 2.42
C GLU A 214 15.72 -3.13 3.68
N ASN A 215 15.63 -1.79 3.73
CA ASN A 215 16.07 -0.99 4.88
C ASN A 215 15.21 -1.24 6.13
N ILE A 216 13.92 -1.51 5.95
CA ILE A 216 13.03 -1.86 7.05
C ILE A 216 13.41 -3.22 7.65
N LEU A 217 13.57 -4.23 6.80
CA LEU A 217 13.87 -5.59 7.26
C LEU A 217 15.29 -5.73 7.81
N SER A 218 16.26 -4.92 7.36
CA SER A 218 17.61 -4.91 7.94
C SER A 218 17.66 -4.44 9.40
N LYS A 219 16.61 -3.77 9.88
CA LYS A 219 16.48 -3.28 11.28
C LYS A 219 15.50 -4.11 12.11
N ALA A 220 14.89 -5.13 11.50
CA ALA A 220 13.86 -5.96 12.13
C ALA A 220 14.47 -7.25 12.68
N HIS A 221 14.69 -7.31 14.00
CA HIS A 221 15.36 -8.42 14.68
C HIS A 221 14.46 -9.04 15.75
N PHE A 222 14.36 -10.36 15.77
CA PHE A 222 13.74 -11.10 16.85
C PHE A 222 14.83 -11.66 17.76
N VAL A 223 14.89 -11.17 18.97
CA VAL A 223 15.88 -11.56 19.98
C VAL A 223 15.20 -12.49 20.98
N SER A 224 15.63 -13.73 21.05
CA SER A 224 15.07 -14.72 21.98
C SER A 224 16.13 -15.36 22.85
N GLY A 225 15.74 -15.81 24.05
CA GLY A 225 16.66 -16.44 25.01
C GLY A 225 16.08 -16.55 26.41
N THR A 226 16.94 -16.77 27.41
CA THR A 226 16.48 -16.65 28.81
C THR A 226 16.01 -15.21 29.08
N LYS A 227 15.05 -15.03 30.00
CA LYS A 227 14.53 -13.69 30.32
C LYS A 227 15.63 -12.70 30.70
N ASP A 228 16.60 -13.17 31.49
CA ASP A 228 17.68 -12.32 31.98
C ASP A 228 18.67 -11.95 30.87
N ASP A 229 19.11 -12.91 30.05
CA ASP A 229 20.14 -12.67 29.04
C ASP A 229 19.55 -11.92 27.82
N ALA A 230 18.38 -12.34 27.34
CA ALA A 230 17.70 -11.63 26.26
C ALA A 230 17.30 -10.21 26.67
N GLY A 231 16.80 -10.03 27.92
CA GLY A 231 16.47 -8.71 28.45
C GLY A 231 17.69 -7.78 28.52
N LYS A 232 18.83 -8.27 29.01
CA LYS A 232 20.10 -7.50 29.02
C LYS A 232 20.59 -7.19 27.60
N TYR A 233 20.45 -8.14 26.69
CA TYR A 233 20.90 -7.94 25.30
C TYR A 233 20.12 -6.84 24.59
N VAL A 234 18.81 -6.74 24.81
CA VAL A 234 17.96 -5.70 24.16
C VAL A 234 17.97 -4.36 24.91
N GLU A 235 18.69 -4.22 26.02
CA GLU A 235 18.77 -2.98 26.76
C GLU A 235 19.32 -1.84 25.90
N GLY A 236 18.58 -0.72 25.86
CA GLY A 236 18.88 0.44 25.02
C GLY A 236 18.45 0.34 23.57
N LEU A 237 17.89 -0.80 23.11
CA LEU A 237 17.32 -0.96 21.77
C LEU A 237 15.82 -0.59 21.75
N ARG A 238 15.35 -0.22 20.56
CA ARG A 238 13.92 0.08 20.33
C ARG A 238 13.12 -1.23 20.26
N ILE A 239 12.51 -1.63 21.36
CA ILE A 239 11.61 -2.78 21.43
C ILE A 239 10.22 -2.33 20.95
N ILE A 240 9.65 -3.06 19.97
CA ILE A 240 8.31 -2.80 19.40
C ILE A 240 7.29 -3.88 19.78
N GLY A 241 7.71 -4.94 20.44
CA GLY A 241 6.85 -6.00 20.96
C GLY A 241 7.65 -7.03 21.74
N SER A 242 6.97 -7.81 22.55
CA SER A 242 7.59 -8.90 23.30
C SER A 242 6.62 -10.04 23.54
N GLU A 243 7.17 -11.24 23.70
CA GLU A 243 6.43 -12.44 24.11
C GLU A 243 7.25 -13.23 25.14
N SER A 244 6.59 -14.01 25.98
CA SER A 244 7.29 -14.83 26.96
C SER A 244 6.57 -16.13 27.24
N LEU A 245 7.38 -17.20 27.41
CA LEU A 245 6.88 -18.54 27.76
C LEU A 245 7.80 -19.15 28.84
N GLY A 246 7.27 -19.30 30.04
CA GLY A 246 8.06 -19.80 31.17
C GLY A 246 9.26 -18.91 31.49
N ASN A 247 10.47 -19.44 31.39
CA ASN A 247 11.73 -18.71 31.62
C ASN A 247 12.36 -18.16 30.33
N THR A 248 11.69 -18.29 29.18
CA THR A 248 12.16 -17.76 27.90
C THR A 248 11.41 -16.47 27.56
N ALA A 249 12.10 -15.51 26.97
CA ALA A 249 11.54 -14.29 26.41
C ALA A 249 11.99 -14.08 24.98
N GLY A 250 11.10 -13.49 24.17
CA GLY A 250 11.37 -13.01 22.82
C GLY A 250 11.01 -11.54 22.69
N TYR A 251 11.87 -10.77 22.07
CA TYR A 251 11.71 -9.34 21.86
C TYR A 251 11.76 -9.03 20.38
N TYR A 252 10.77 -8.31 19.89
CA TYR A 252 10.75 -7.73 18.55
C TYR A 252 11.43 -6.37 18.61
N VAL A 253 12.61 -6.27 18.01
CA VAL A 253 13.46 -5.08 18.01
C VAL A 253 13.41 -4.44 16.62
N TYR A 254 13.25 -3.12 16.57
CA TYR A 254 13.35 -2.35 15.35
C TYR A 254 14.41 -1.28 15.52
N ASP A 255 15.66 -1.69 15.31
CA ASP A 255 16.85 -0.86 15.51
C ASP A 255 18.03 -1.41 14.70
N GLU A 256 19.06 -0.58 14.50
CA GLU A 256 20.33 -1.06 13.97
C GLU A 256 21.11 -1.76 15.10
N LEU A 257 21.52 -2.99 14.87
CA LEU A 257 22.37 -3.70 15.83
C LEU A 257 23.84 -3.34 15.60
N ASP A 258 24.54 -3.04 16.69
CA ASP A 258 25.98 -2.82 16.64
C ASP A 258 26.72 -4.16 16.47
N ASP A 259 27.51 -4.28 15.44
CA ASP A 259 28.34 -5.47 15.16
C ASP A 259 29.31 -5.81 16.31
N GLY A 260 29.67 -4.84 17.15
CA GLY A 260 30.49 -5.02 18.34
C GLY A 260 29.74 -5.55 19.56
N ARG A 261 28.41 -5.67 19.50
CA ARG A 261 27.61 -6.15 20.64
C ARG A 261 27.79 -7.65 20.83
N ALA A 262 28.39 -8.07 21.90
CA ALA A 262 28.63 -9.49 22.18
C ALA A 262 27.27 -10.21 22.35
N LEU A 263 27.06 -11.26 21.55
CA LEU A 263 25.88 -12.13 21.61
C LEU A 263 26.15 -13.25 22.63
N PRO A 264 25.42 -13.37 23.75
CA PRO A 264 25.53 -14.48 24.67
C PRO A 264 25.13 -15.81 24.00
N ASP A 265 25.76 -16.92 24.40
CA ASP A 265 25.43 -18.27 23.85
C ASP A 265 23.96 -18.70 24.11
N THR A 266 23.29 -18.05 25.06
CA THR A 266 21.89 -18.29 25.44
C THR A 266 20.89 -17.40 24.70
N VAL A 267 21.39 -16.50 23.81
CA VAL A 267 20.57 -15.55 23.04
C VAL A 267 20.66 -15.88 21.56
N TYR A 268 19.50 -15.93 20.92
CA TYR A 268 19.35 -16.20 19.48
C TYR A 268 18.81 -14.97 18.78
N LEU A 269 19.36 -14.69 17.59
CA LEU A 269 18.95 -13.63 16.71
C LEU A 269 18.31 -14.22 15.47
N ASP A 270 17.06 -13.84 15.21
CA ASP A 270 16.33 -14.15 14.00
C ASP A 270 15.82 -12.85 13.35
N SER A 271 15.45 -12.92 12.08
CA SER A 271 14.70 -11.86 11.41
C SER A 271 13.20 -12.17 11.48
N PHE A 272 12.36 -11.15 11.33
CA PHE A 272 10.92 -11.31 11.17
C PHE A 272 10.43 -10.52 9.97
N ASP A 273 9.28 -10.93 9.43
CA ASP A 273 8.75 -10.40 8.20
C ASP A 273 8.02 -9.05 8.38
N LEU A 274 7.68 -8.43 7.25
CA LEU A 274 6.99 -7.14 7.20
C LEU A 274 5.61 -7.19 7.87
N ASN A 275 4.91 -8.32 7.78
CA ASN A 275 3.59 -8.48 8.41
C ASN A 275 3.69 -8.42 9.94
N LYS A 276 4.67 -9.14 10.51
CA LYS A 276 4.90 -9.11 11.97
C LYS A 276 5.35 -7.71 12.44
N LEU A 277 6.24 -7.05 11.66
CA LEU A 277 6.64 -5.67 11.94
C LEU A 277 5.42 -4.74 12.01
N PHE A 278 4.56 -4.81 11.00
CA PHE A 278 3.34 -4.02 10.94
C PHE A 278 2.44 -4.24 12.16
N LEU A 279 2.22 -5.50 12.54
CA LEU A 279 1.43 -5.83 13.73
C LEU A 279 2.03 -5.20 14.99
N CYS A 280 3.33 -5.41 15.22
CA CYS A 280 4.00 -4.82 16.39
C CYS A 280 3.91 -3.29 16.42
N LEU A 281 4.11 -2.61 15.27
CA LEU A 281 4.05 -1.15 15.20
C LEU A 281 2.64 -0.58 15.39
N THR A 282 1.60 -1.33 14.98
CA THR A 282 0.21 -0.84 15.02
C THR A 282 -0.58 -1.32 16.25
N GLU A 283 -0.12 -2.37 16.94
CA GLU A 283 -0.72 -2.85 18.20
C GLU A 283 -0.16 -2.13 19.42
N SER A 284 1.11 -1.74 19.39
CA SER A 284 1.76 -1.01 20.51
C SER A 284 1.18 0.39 20.74
N GLY A 285 0.39 0.94 19.80
CA GLY A 285 -0.31 2.22 19.95
C GLY A 285 -1.52 2.17 20.90
N GLY A 286 -2.07 0.97 21.16
CA GLY A 286 -3.25 0.80 22.03
C GLY A 286 -2.98 0.74 23.54
N ASN A 287 -1.73 0.61 23.97
CA ASN A 287 -1.37 0.44 25.38
C ASN A 287 -0.67 1.66 26.02
N ARG A 288 -0.83 2.87 25.47
CA ARG A 288 -0.19 4.09 26.04
C ARG A 288 -1.04 4.85 27.05
N ASP A 289 -2.25 4.43 27.36
CA ASP A 289 -3.16 5.15 28.27
C ASP A 289 -3.67 4.30 29.46
N ASP A 290 -2.84 3.43 30.05
CA ASP A 290 -3.15 2.86 31.38
C ASP A 290 -1.84 2.67 32.18
N ASN A 291 -1.31 3.81 32.68
CA ASN A 291 -0.54 3.90 33.93
C ASN A 291 -0.42 5.35 34.38
#